data_b6bb558b79a95124fefb9057273c997e
#
_entry.id   b6bb558b79a95124fefb9057273c997e
#
_cell.length_a   1.000
_cell.length_b   1.000
_cell.length_c   1.000
_cell.angle_alpha   90.00
_cell.angle_beta   90.00
_cell.angle_gamma   90.00
#
_symmetry.space_group_name_H-M   'P 1'
#
loop_
_entity.id
_entity.type
_entity.pdbx_description
1 polymer ?
#
loop_
_entity_poly.entity_id
_entity_poly.type
_entity_poly.pdbx_seq_one_letter_code
_entity_poly.pdbx_strand_id
1 'polypeptide(L)'
;MSYGKIVSVSEIQTCKVPVEEQEYTISKGRKDRNLEIFANDNTFITKLKRVIVKNPDAWKCREIRDSEREVVGYFFEAPKSVLSIRRGVSKSGGYISEERKQKLKEALKKGRENKKSKNP
;
A
#
# COMPACT_ATOMS: atom_id res chain seq x y z
N MET A 1 2.76 24.66 -10.00
CA MET A 1 1.82 23.56 -9.75
C MET A 1 0.63 24.10 -8.98
N SER A 2 -0.53 23.94 -9.51
CA SER A 2 -1.75 24.26 -8.78
C SER A 2 -2.32 22.97 -8.20
N TYR A 3 -2.62 23.01 -6.92
CA TYR A 3 -3.41 21.96 -6.30
C TYR A 3 -4.81 22.10 -6.87
N GLY A 4 -5.12 21.18 -7.73
CA GLY A 4 -6.30 21.29 -8.49
C GLY A 4 -7.53 20.76 -7.81
N LYS A 5 -8.41 20.41 -8.64
CA LYS A 5 -9.75 19.92 -8.37
C LYS A 5 -9.72 18.65 -7.51
N ILE A 6 -10.68 18.54 -6.60
CA ILE A 6 -10.97 17.29 -5.90
C ILE A 6 -11.59 16.33 -6.92
N VAL A 7 -11.06 15.13 -7.00
CA VAL A 7 -11.51 14.11 -7.94
C VAL A 7 -11.94 12.85 -7.21
N SER A 8 -12.85 12.10 -7.79
CA SER A 8 -13.24 10.78 -7.29
C SER A 8 -12.25 9.72 -7.79
N VAL A 9 -12.29 8.55 -7.17
CA VAL A 9 -11.39 7.45 -7.55
C VAL A 9 -11.55 7.06 -9.02
N SER A 10 -12.74 7.17 -9.57
CA SER A 10 -13.00 6.87 -10.98
C SER A 10 -12.41 7.90 -11.94
N GLU A 11 -12.11 9.09 -11.46
CA GLU A 11 -11.53 10.17 -12.25
C GLU A 11 -10.00 10.17 -12.25
N ILE A 12 -9.38 9.29 -11.48
CA ILE A 12 -7.92 9.21 -11.40
C ILE A 12 -7.35 8.68 -12.71
N GLN A 13 -6.45 9.46 -13.29
CA GLN A 13 -5.79 9.17 -14.57
C GLN A 13 -4.33 8.78 -14.35
N THR A 14 -3.74 8.16 -15.37
CA THR A 14 -2.31 7.89 -15.37
C THR A 14 -1.53 9.19 -15.39
N CYS A 15 -0.55 9.31 -14.50
CA CYS A 15 0.31 10.49 -14.43
C CYS A 15 1.30 10.51 -15.60
N LYS A 16 1.47 11.68 -16.20
CA LYS A 16 2.40 11.91 -17.32
C LYS A 16 3.78 12.25 -16.79
N VAL A 17 4.43 11.29 -16.18
CA VAL A 17 5.75 11.47 -15.57
C VAL A 17 6.66 10.32 -15.98
N PRO A 18 7.92 10.57 -16.37
CA PRO A 18 8.87 9.50 -16.65
C PRO A 18 9.07 8.58 -15.46
N VAL A 19 9.35 7.32 -15.73
CA VAL A 19 9.50 6.30 -14.68
C VAL A 19 10.55 6.71 -13.65
N GLU A 20 11.65 7.34 -14.08
CA GLU A 20 12.72 7.77 -13.19
C GLU A 20 12.30 8.87 -12.23
N GLU A 21 11.23 9.59 -12.54
CA GLU A 21 10.72 10.67 -11.71
C GLU A 21 9.48 10.28 -10.92
N GLN A 22 9.02 9.05 -11.08
CA GLN A 22 7.86 8.57 -10.35
C GLN A 22 8.23 8.28 -8.90
N GLU A 23 7.43 8.81 -7.99
CA GLU A 23 7.66 8.67 -6.57
C GLU A 23 6.36 8.77 -5.79
N TYR A 24 6.40 8.41 -4.53
CA TYR A 24 5.34 8.74 -3.59
C TYR A 24 5.93 9.09 -2.24
N THR A 25 5.23 9.93 -1.51
CA THR A 25 5.66 10.40 -0.20
C THR A 25 4.46 10.39 0.74
N ILE A 26 4.66 9.84 1.93
CA ILE A 26 3.64 9.81 2.97
C ILE A 26 4.12 10.72 4.10
N SER A 27 3.31 11.71 4.46
CA SER A 27 3.68 12.63 5.53
C SER A 27 2.53 12.81 6.52
N LYS A 28 2.88 13.03 7.76
CA LYS A 28 1.91 13.29 8.83
C LYS A 28 2.60 14.04 9.95
N GLY A 29 2.08 15.23 10.28
CA GLY A 29 2.48 15.92 11.47
C GLY A 29 1.91 15.26 12.73
N ARG A 30 2.60 15.41 13.85
CA ARG A 30 2.19 14.78 15.10
C ARG A 30 0.79 15.19 15.55
N LYS A 31 0.41 16.45 15.29
CA LYS A 31 -0.90 16.98 15.65
C LYS A 31 -1.97 16.76 14.60
N ASP A 32 -1.59 16.27 13.44
CA ASP A 32 -2.53 16.05 12.35
C ASP A 32 -3.34 14.77 12.57
N ARG A 33 -4.62 14.83 12.32
CA ARG A 33 -5.50 13.67 12.40
C ARG A 33 -5.35 12.77 11.18
N ASN A 34 -5.09 13.38 10.04
CA ASN A 34 -4.99 12.70 8.77
C ASN A 34 -3.55 12.71 8.28
N LEU A 35 -3.21 11.71 7.51
CA LEU A 35 -1.95 11.72 6.79
C LEU A 35 -2.15 12.20 5.36
N GLU A 36 -1.08 12.66 4.76
CA GLU A 36 -1.07 13.15 3.40
C GLU A 36 -0.15 12.28 2.56
N ILE A 37 -0.62 11.90 1.39
CA ILE A 37 0.14 11.09 0.45
C ILE A 37 0.23 11.85 -0.85
N PHE A 38 1.45 12.20 -1.26
CA PHE A 38 1.72 12.65 -2.62
C PHE A 38 2.16 11.46 -3.44
N ALA A 39 1.61 11.28 -4.63
CA ALA A 39 2.00 10.19 -5.50
C ALA A 39 1.89 10.57 -6.96
N ASN A 40 2.93 10.26 -7.71
CA ASN A 40 2.90 10.26 -9.17
C ASN A 40 3.37 8.91 -9.74
N ASP A 41 3.67 7.96 -8.88
CA ASP A 41 3.97 6.59 -9.25
C ASP A 41 2.66 5.86 -9.59
N ASN A 42 2.48 5.55 -10.85
CA ASN A 42 1.23 4.96 -11.34
C ASN A 42 0.93 3.58 -10.73
N THR A 43 1.95 2.81 -10.44
CA THR A 43 1.79 1.51 -9.78
C THR A 43 1.26 1.68 -8.36
N PHE A 44 1.82 2.63 -7.63
CA PHE A 44 1.38 2.92 -6.27
C PHE A 44 -0.05 3.49 -6.26
N ILE A 45 -0.35 4.38 -7.18
CA ILE A 45 -1.70 4.95 -7.32
C ILE A 45 -2.72 3.84 -7.61
N THR A 46 -2.38 2.87 -8.42
CA THR A 46 -3.25 1.73 -8.69
C THR A 46 -3.57 0.95 -7.42
N LYS A 47 -2.57 0.77 -6.55
CA LYS A 47 -2.79 0.13 -5.25
C LYS A 47 -3.70 0.96 -4.35
N LEU A 48 -3.48 2.27 -4.32
CA LEU A 48 -4.33 3.18 -3.54
C LEU A 48 -5.78 3.15 -4.02
N LYS A 49 -6.00 3.11 -5.33
CA LYS A 49 -7.35 3.05 -5.89
C LYS A 49 -8.11 1.83 -5.36
N ARG A 50 -7.47 0.70 -5.25
CA ARG A 50 -8.10 -0.52 -4.73
C ARG A 50 -8.52 -0.36 -3.26
N VAL A 51 -7.73 0.35 -2.49
CA VAL A 51 -8.04 0.62 -1.08
C VAL A 51 -9.15 1.66 -0.96
N ILE A 52 -9.06 2.73 -1.74
CA ILE A 52 -10.04 3.83 -1.70
C ILE A 52 -11.44 3.35 -2.06
N VAL A 53 -11.55 2.48 -3.06
CA VAL A 53 -12.84 1.93 -3.51
C VAL A 53 -13.60 1.26 -2.36
N LYS A 54 -12.89 0.65 -1.42
CA LYS A 54 -13.50 -0.03 -0.27
C LYS A 54 -14.09 0.92 0.76
N ASN A 55 -13.57 2.15 0.83
CA ASN A 55 -14.06 3.16 1.76
C ASN A 55 -13.78 4.57 1.22
N PRO A 56 -14.48 4.96 0.15
CA PRO A 56 -14.20 6.22 -0.53
C PRO A 56 -14.41 7.45 0.34
N ASP A 57 -15.30 7.38 1.32
CA ASP A 57 -15.62 8.53 2.17
C ASP A 57 -14.47 8.92 3.11
N ALA A 58 -13.56 7.98 3.38
CA ALA A 58 -12.41 8.22 4.24
C ALA A 58 -11.28 8.96 3.52
N TRP A 59 -11.32 9.06 2.21
CA TRP A 59 -10.24 9.60 1.39
C TRP A 59 -10.66 10.85 0.65
N LYS A 60 -9.73 11.80 0.56
CA LYS A 60 -9.83 12.93 -0.36
C LYS A 60 -8.69 12.87 -1.34
N CYS A 61 -8.97 13.09 -2.60
CA CYS A 61 -7.98 13.06 -3.65
C CYS A 61 -8.03 14.35 -4.45
N ARG A 62 -6.88 14.98 -4.66
CA ARG A 62 -6.74 16.17 -5.49
C ARG A 62 -5.75 15.91 -6.60
N GLU A 63 -6.10 16.31 -7.81
CA GLU A 63 -5.18 16.19 -8.92
C GLU A 63 -4.16 17.34 -8.91
N ILE A 64 -2.97 17.05 -9.41
CA ILE A 64 -1.92 18.05 -9.60
C ILE A 64 -1.63 18.12 -11.09
N ARG A 65 -1.76 19.29 -11.66
CA ARG A 65 -1.50 19.51 -13.08
C ARG A 65 -0.34 20.48 -13.26
N ASP A 66 0.40 20.27 -14.35
CA ASP A 66 1.48 21.17 -14.72
C ASP A 66 0.96 22.36 -15.56
N SER A 67 1.89 23.18 -16.06
CA SER A 67 1.56 24.33 -16.89
C SER A 67 0.88 23.97 -18.21
N GLU A 68 1.05 22.73 -18.67
CA GLU A 68 0.43 22.21 -19.88
C GLU A 68 -0.90 21.50 -19.61
N ARG A 69 -1.40 21.61 -18.39
CA ARG A 69 -2.65 20.99 -17.91
C ARG A 69 -2.63 19.46 -17.92
N GLU A 70 -1.45 18.87 -17.98
CA GLU A 70 -1.30 17.42 -17.87
C GLU A 70 -1.29 17.01 -16.40
N VAL A 71 -1.89 15.88 -16.09
CA VAL A 71 -1.87 15.34 -14.73
C VAL A 71 -0.48 14.79 -14.44
N VAL A 72 0.18 15.37 -13.44
CA VAL A 72 1.54 14.98 -13.05
C VAL A 72 1.60 14.36 -11.67
N GLY A 73 0.50 14.28 -10.96
CA GLY A 73 0.45 13.66 -9.66
C GLY A 73 -0.91 13.79 -8.99
N TYR A 74 -1.01 13.15 -7.84
CA TYR A 74 -2.20 13.22 -7.00
C TYR A 74 -1.80 13.42 -5.54
N PHE A 75 -2.63 14.13 -4.83
CA PHE A 75 -2.48 14.36 -3.42
C PHE A 75 -3.67 13.72 -2.70
N PHE A 76 -3.36 12.78 -1.81
CA PHE A 76 -4.39 12.04 -1.08
C PHE A 76 -4.37 12.45 0.39
N GLU A 77 -5.53 12.59 0.98
CA GLU A 77 -5.68 12.78 2.40
C GLU A 77 -6.48 11.60 2.95
N ALA A 78 -5.99 10.98 4.01
CA ALA A 78 -6.60 9.79 4.58
C ALA A 78 -6.40 9.75 6.10
N PRO A 79 -7.28 9.03 6.84
CA PRO A 79 -7.08 8.88 8.27
C PRO A 79 -5.80 8.13 8.58
N LYS A 80 -5.18 8.46 9.70
CA LYS A 80 -3.92 7.83 10.13
C LYS A 80 -3.98 6.31 10.23
N SER A 81 -5.17 5.76 10.43
CA SER A 81 -5.38 4.32 10.55
C SER A 81 -5.06 3.54 9.28
N VAL A 82 -4.98 4.21 8.12
CA VAL A 82 -4.63 3.52 6.87
C VAL A 82 -3.15 3.17 6.78
N LEU A 83 -2.32 3.78 7.64
CA LEU A 83 -0.89 3.50 7.69
C LEU A 83 -0.59 2.62 8.89
N SER A 84 0.04 1.48 8.63
CA SER A 84 0.56 0.64 9.69
C SER A 84 2.01 0.29 9.41
N ILE A 85 2.82 0.32 10.46
CA ILE A 85 4.23 -0.02 10.37
C ILE A 85 4.38 -1.46 10.86
N ARG A 86 4.89 -2.31 9.98
CA ARG A 86 5.06 -3.73 10.26
C ARG A 86 6.53 -4.10 10.24
N ARG A 87 6.84 -5.26 10.80
CA ARG A 87 8.17 -5.82 10.70
C ARG A 87 8.57 -5.99 9.25
N GLY A 88 9.85 -6.00 9.03
CA GLY A 88 10.43 -6.01 7.71
C GLY A 88 9.77 -6.92 6.70
N VAL A 89 10.01 -6.58 5.46
CA VAL A 89 9.34 -7.10 4.27
C VAL A 89 9.38 -8.62 4.16
N SER A 90 10.49 -9.23 4.55
CA SER A 90 10.68 -10.68 4.45
C SER A 90 9.63 -11.47 5.22
N LYS A 91 8.95 -10.83 6.18
CA LYS A 91 7.98 -11.51 7.03
C LYS A 91 6.56 -11.16 6.69
N SER A 92 6.35 -10.00 6.09
CA SER A 92 5.02 -9.54 5.76
C SER A 92 4.52 -10.03 4.42
N GLY A 93 5.42 -10.37 3.50
CA GLY A 93 5.06 -10.77 2.16
C GLY A 93 4.70 -12.22 1.98
N GLY A 94 4.60 -12.98 3.05
CA GLY A 94 4.39 -14.41 2.94
C GLY A 94 5.61 -15.17 2.44
N TYR A 95 6.74 -14.49 2.28
CA TYR A 95 7.98 -15.15 1.94
C TYR A 95 8.53 -15.83 3.18
N ILE A 96 8.52 -17.15 3.16
CA ILE A 96 9.10 -17.97 4.21
C ILE A 96 10.39 -18.55 3.65
N SER A 97 11.52 -18.38 4.35
CA SER A 97 12.77 -18.96 3.94
C SER A 97 12.65 -20.48 3.89
N GLU A 98 13.42 -21.13 3.03
CA GLU A 98 13.36 -22.57 2.88
C GLU A 98 13.67 -23.31 4.17
N GLU A 99 14.61 -22.78 4.97
CA GLU A 99 14.90 -23.34 6.27
C GLU A 99 13.67 -23.36 7.19
N ARG A 100 12.89 -22.30 7.16
CA ARG A 100 11.68 -22.21 7.96
C ARG A 100 10.60 -23.15 7.45
N LYS A 101 10.49 -23.30 6.12
CA LYS A 101 9.58 -24.27 5.52
C LYS A 101 9.93 -25.70 5.93
N GLN A 102 11.21 -26.03 5.93
CA GLN A 102 11.67 -27.35 6.35
C GLN A 102 11.38 -27.62 7.82
N LYS A 103 11.66 -26.64 8.69
CA LYS A 103 11.34 -26.77 10.12
C LYS A 103 9.86 -26.98 10.36
N LEU A 104 9.02 -26.27 9.63
CA LEU A 104 7.56 -26.44 9.74
C LEU A 104 7.12 -27.82 9.26
N LYS A 105 7.69 -28.31 8.17
CA LYS A 105 7.39 -29.65 7.66
C LYS A 105 7.83 -30.73 8.64
N GLU A 106 9.02 -30.59 9.23
CA GLU A 106 9.52 -31.54 10.21
C GLU A 106 8.68 -31.53 11.47
N ALA A 107 8.27 -30.37 11.97
CA ALA A 107 7.41 -30.25 13.12
C ALA A 107 6.04 -30.92 12.88
N LEU A 108 5.46 -30.71 11.71
CA LEU A 108 4.21 -31.36 11.33
C LEU A 108 4.37 -32.87 11.20
N LYS A 109 5.49 -33.31 10.65
CA LYS A 109 5.78 -34.74 10.49
C LYS A 109 5.95 -35.42 11.84
N LYS A 110 6.70 -34.81 12.76
CA LYS A 110 6.85 -35.31 14.12
C LYS A 110 5.54 -35.38 14.87
N GLY A 111 4.68 -34.37 14.70
CA GLY A 111 3.35 -34.38 15.30
C GLY A 111 2.50 -35.53 14.80
N ARG A 112 2.57 -35.87 13.50
CA ARG A 112 1.87 -36.99 12.93
C ARG A 112 2.41 -38.33 13.41
N GLU A 113 3.72 -38.48 13.50
CA GLU A 113 4.35 -39.70 13.99
C GLU A 113 4.02 -39.95 15.45
N ASN A 114 4.02 -38.90 16.28
CA ASN A 114 3.65 -39.02 17.69
C ASN A 114 2.19 -39.43 17.86
N LYS A 115 1.29 -38.96 17.00
CA LYS A 115 -0.10 -39.38 17.01
C LYS A 115 -0.25 -40.84 16.60
N LYS A 116 0.51 -41.29 15.62
CA LYS A 116 0.49 -42.70 15.17
C LYS A 116 1.03 -43.65 16.22
N SER A 117 2.04 -43.25 16.97
CA SER A 117 2.62 -44.09 18.01
C SER A 117 1.75 -44.14 19.28
N LYS A 118 0.85 -43.18 19.48
CA LYS A 118 -0.09 -43.17 20.60
C LYS A 118 -1.39 -43.92 20.33
N ASN A 119 -1.67 -44.26 19.10
CA ASN A 119 -2.82 -45.08 18.70
C ASN A 119 -2.31 -46.42 18.18
N PRO A 120 -2.28 -47.44 19.03
CA PRO A 120 -1.97 -48.78 18.60
C PRO A 120 -3.09 -49.37 17.71
#